data_8bd29431c68674ac7e4b5fc7fb76b48c
#
_entry.id   8bd29431c68674ac7e4b5fc7fb76b48c
#
_cell.length_a   1.000
_cell.length_b   1.000
_cell.length_c   1.000
_cell.angle_alpha   90.00
_cell.angle_beta   90.00
_cell.angle_gamma   90.00
#
_symmetry.space_group_name_H-M   'P 1'
#
loop_
_entity.id
_entity.type
_entity.pdbx_description
1 polymer ?
#
loop_
_entity_poly.entity_id
_entity_poly.type
_entity_poly.pdbx_seq_one_letter_code
_entity_poly.pdbx_strand_id
1 'polypeptide(L)'
;LVKSLKHDFLRFTNEDVDILIGNEDEFESLLDSNIQKTKITENLNLDIAVITKGSDGADFIRQNELTEVMGTKVDSVIDTTGAGDMFAAGFIFKYINGHDPKESIEFANKLASLIIQKFGARADIEMLNKII
;
A
#
# COMPACT_ATOMS: atom_id res chain seq x y z
N LEU A 1 3.97 4.94 26.10
CA LEU A 1 2.93 4.17 25.42
C LEU A 1 3.25 3.94 23.94
N VAL A 2 3.61 5.00 23.21
CA VAL A 2 3.93 4.92 21.77
C VAL A 2 5.14 4.02 21.51
N LYS A 3 6.20 4.13 22.33
CA LYS A 3 7.40 3.28 22.20
C LYS A 3 7.10 1.80 22.48
N SER A 4 6.23 1.51 23.45
CA SER A 4 5.82 0.14 23.77
C SER A 4 5.00 -0.47 22.65
N LEU A 5 4.05 0.27 22.09
CA LEU A 5 3.24 -0.16 20.95
C LEU A 5 4.08 -0.38 19.70
N LYS A 6 5.05 0.50 19.43
CA LYS A 6 5.98 0.35 18.31
C LYS A 6 6.79 -0.94 18.44
N HIS A 7 7.32 -1.23 19.62
CA HIS A 7 8.10 -2.45 19.86
C HIS A 7 7.27 -3.71 19.64
N ASP A 8 6.06 -3.74 20.19
CA ASP A 8 5.14 -4.88 20.00
C ASP A 8 4.73 -5.05 18.56
N PHE A 9 4.47 -3.95 17.84
CA PHE A 9 4.14 -3.96 16.42
C PHE A 9 5.30 -4.50 15.58
N LEU A 10 6.53 -4.05 15.83
CA LEU A 10 7.72 -4.54 15.12
C LEU A 10 7.95 -6.03 15.37
N ARG A 11 7.77 -6.50 16.59
CA ARG A 11 7.87 -7.93 16.90
C ARG A 11 6.82 -8.73 16.14
N PHE A 12 5.57 -8.30 16.16
CA PHE A 12 4.48 -8.93 15.42
C PHE A 12 4.78 -8.95 13.92
N THR A 13 5.23 -7.83 13.36
CA THR A 13 5.59 -7.72 11.95
C THR A 13 6.70 -8.71 11.57
N ASN A 14 7.73 -8.82 12.39
CA ASN A 14 8.86 -9.71 12.14
C ASN A 14 8.50 -11.20 12.24
N GLU A 15 7.54 -11.56 13.05
CA GLU A 15 7.21 -12.95 13.34
C GLU A 15 6.04 -13.50 12.51
N ASP A 16 5.04 -12.66 12.23
CA ASP A 16 3.73 -13.13 11.77
C ASP A 16 3.21 -12.45 10.48
N VAL A 17 3.93 -11.49 9.93
CA VAL A 17 3.45 -10.74 8.76
C VAL A 17 4.31 -11.04 7.54
N ASP A 18 3.69 -11.42 6.44
CA ASP A 18 4.34 -11.67 5.15
C ASP A 18 4.32 -10.42 4.26
N ILE A 19 3.23 -9.68 4.27
CA ILE A 19 3.02 -8.50 3.42
C ILE A 19 2.64 -7.32 4.32
N LEU A 20 3.38 -6.22 4.18
CA LEU A 20 3.04 -4.96 4.84
C LEU A 20 2.74 -3.89 3.79
N ILE A 21 1.58 -3.24 3.93
CA ILE A 21 1.15 -2.14 3.07
C ILE A 21 0.94 -0.91 3.94
N GLY A 22 1.55 0.19 3.56
CA GLY A 22 1.42 1.44 4.29
C GLY A 22 1.92 2.62 3.46
N ASN A 23 1.75 3.83 3.97
CA ASN A 23 2.30 5.02 3.34
C ASN A 23 3.75 5.29 3.80
N GLU A 24 4.38 6.30 3.20
CA GLU A 24 5.77 6.65 3.50
C GLU A 24 5.96 7.01 4.97
N ASP A 25 5.06 7.80 5.56
CA ASP A 25 5.14 8.23 6.98
C ASP A 25 5.01 7.03 7.93
N GLU A 26 4.12 6.10 7.61
CA GLU A 26 3.95 4.88 8.40
C GLU A 26 5.22 4.01 8.39
N PHE A 27 5.82 3.82 7.24
CA PHE A 27 7.09 3.09 7.14
C PHE A 27 8.23 3.82 7.83
N GLU A 28 8.34 5.13 7.67
CA GLU A 28 9.36 5.93 8.38
C GLU A 28 9.24 5.81 9.90
N SER A 29 8.02 5.73 10.43
CA SER A 29 7.81 5.56 11.86
C SER A 29 8.25 4.19 12.40
N LEU A 30 8.30 3.18 11.55
CA LEU A 30 8.72 1.82 11.91
C LEU A 30 10.22 1.58 11.77
N LEU A 31 10.86 2.30 10.87
CA LEU A 31 12.24 2.07 10.48
C LEU A 31 13.20 3.05 11.14
N ASP A 32 14.44 2.63 11.32
CA ASP A 32 15.52 3.54 11.68
C ASP A 32 15.89 4.41 10.48
N SER A 33 16.33 5.66 10.75
CA SER A 33 16.51 6.71 9.74
C SER A 33 17.54 6.40 8.63
N ASN A 34 18.33 5.35 8.77
CA ASN A 34 19.41 5.02 7.84
C ASN A 34 19.13 3.81 6.94
N ILE A 35 17.91 3.28 6.96
CA ILE A 35 17.58 2.09 6.18
C ILE A 35 17.26 2.46 4.74
N GLN A 36 17.95 1.85 3.79
CA GLN A 36 17.64 1.99 2.38
C GLN A 36 16.30 1.32 2.06
N LYS A 37 15.52 1.92 1.19
CA LYS A 37 14.19 1.44 0.81
C LYS A 37 14.22 -0.02 0.33
N THR A 38 15.22 -0.41 -0.45
CA THR A 38 15.38 -1.79 -0.93
C THR A 38 15.64 -2.82 0.18
N LYS A 39 16.04 -2.37 1.38
CA LYS A 39 16.35 -3.23 2.52
C LYS A 39 15.19 -3.38 3.51
N ILE A 40 14.05 -2.77 3.23
CA ILE A 40 12.90 -2.76 4.14
C ILE A 40 12.39 -4.18 4.41
N THR A 41 12.24 -5.00 3.38
CA THR A 41 11.77 -6.38 3.53
C THR A 41 12.71 -7.25 4.34
N GLU A 42 14.01 -7.07 4.16
CA GLU A 42 15.03 -7.75 4.98
C GLU A 42 14.99 -7.26 6.43
N ASN A 43 14.93 -5.96 6.65
CA ASN A 43 14.93 -5.36 7.97
C ASN A 43 13.70 -5.74 8.80
N LEU A 44 12.52 -5.78 8.18
CA LEU A 44 11.26 -6.13 8.83
C LEU A 44 10.88 -7.61 8.70
N ASN A 45 11.74 -8.42 8.10
CA ASN A 45 11.49 -9.84 7.84
C ASN A 45 10.16 -10.09 7.09
N LEU A 46 9.94 -9.32 6.04
CA LEU A 46 8.76 -9.42 5.18
C LEU A 46 9.09 -10.11 3.85
N ASP A 47 8.11 -10.77 3.26
CA ASP A 47 8.20 -11.18 1.87
C ASP A 47 8.02 -9.98 0.94
N ILE A 48 7.07 -9.11 1.26
CA ILE A 48 6.69 -7.97 0.43
C ILE A 48 6.42 -6.74 1.29
N ALA A 49 6.91 -5.59 0.85
CA ALA A 49 6.49 -4.27 1.33
C ALA A 49 5.90 -3.47 0.18
N VAL A 50 4.76 -2.85 0.41
CA VAL A 50 4.12 -1.94 -0.55
C VAL A 50 3.97 -0.58 0.11
N ILE A 51 4.64 0.42 -0.45
CA ILE A 51 4.68 1.78 0.11
C ILE A 51 3.87 2.69 -0.80
N THR A 52 2.73 3.17 -0.31
CA THR A 52 1.88 4.08 -1.06
C THR A 52 2.42 5.52 -1.00
N LYS A 53 2.34 6.23 -2.11
CA LYS A 53 2.85 7.59 -2.28
C LYS A 53 1.76 8.55 -2.77
N GLY A 54 0.51 8.32 -2.38
CA GLY A 54 -0.62 9.11 -2.82
C GLY A 54 -0.78 9.10 -4.33
N SER A 55 -0.91 10.29 -4.93
CA SER A 55 -1.05 10.44 -6.39
C SER A 55 0.18 10.02 -7.19
N ASP A 56 1.33 9.89 -6.54
CA ASP A 56 2.58 9.48 -7.19
C ASP A 56 2.68 7.95 -7.40
N GLY A 57 1.73 7.19 -6.86
CA GLY A 57 1.67 5.75 -7.05
C GLY A 57 2.12 4.96 -5.83
N ALA A 58 2.87 3.91 -6.06
CA ALA A 58 3.38 3.05 -4.99
C ALA A 58 4.69 2.38 -5.36
N ASP A 59 5.48 2.07 -4.35
CA ASP A 59 6.68 1.26 -4.47
C ASP A 59 6.39 -0.15 -3.99
N PHE A 60 6.89 -1.13 -4.73
CA PHE A 60 6.82 -2.54 -4.37
C PHE A 60 8.24 -3.05 -4.13
N ILE A 61 8.48 -3.63 -2.97
CA ILE A 61 9.78 -4.16 -2.59
C ILE A 61 9.64 -5.65 -2.28
N ARG A 62 10.46 -6.45 -2.94
CA ARG A 62 10.55 -7.90 -2.73
C ARG A 62 11.98 -8.34 -3.01
N GLN A 63 12.54 -9.17 -2.12
CA GLN A 63 13.91 -9.71 -2.29
C GLN A 63 14.96 -8.63 -2.58
N ASN A 64 14.87 -7.51 -1.87
CA ASN A 64 15.76 -6.34 -2.02
C ASN A 64 15.68 -5.65 -3.40
N GLU A 65 14.66 -5.93 -4.18
CA GLU A 65 14.38 -5.25 -5.45
C GLU A 65 13.21 -4.28 -5.29
N LEU A 66 13.37 -3.08 -5.83
CA LEU A 66 12.35 -2.03 -5.84
C LEU A 66 11.73 -1.92 -7.23
N THR A 67 10.41 -2.00 -7.28
CA THR A 67 9.62 -1.66 -8.47
C THR A 67 8.75 -0.46 -8.17
N GLU A 68 8.91 0.62 -8.93
CA GLU A 68 8.08 1.81 -8.83
C GLU A 68 6.91 1.72 -9.80
N VAL A 69 5.70 1.94 -9.31
CA VAL A 69 4.49 1.96 -10.13
C VAL A 69 3.84 3.33 -10.01
N MET A 70 3.70 4.01 -11.13
CA MET A 70 3.12 5.35 -11.19
C MET A 70 1.65 5.35 -10.81
N GLY A 71 1.21 6.42 -10.17
CA GLY A 71 -0.17 6.60 -9.75
C GLY A 71 -1.11 6.91 -10.91
N THR A 72 -2.40 6.76 -10.64
CA THR A 72 -3.46 7.17 -11.55
C THR A 72 -3.77 8.65 -11.34
N LYS A 73 -3.68 9.45 -12.41
CA LYS A 73 -4.03 10.88 -12.34
C LYS A 73 -5.54 11.03 -12.21
N VAL A 74 -5.95 11.98 -11.37
CA VAL A 74 -7.36 12.35 -11.17
C VAL A 74 -7.55 13.84 -11.40
N ASP A 75 -8.68 14.22 -12.00
CA ASP A 75 -8.98 15.61 -12.32
C ASP A 75 -9.40 16.41 -11.08
N SER A 76 -10.05 15.75 -10.13
CA SER A 76 -10.48 16.37 -8.88
C SER A 76 -10.42 15.41 -7.72
N VAL A 77 -9.96 15.90 -6.57
CA VAL A 77 -9.94 15.17 -5.30
C VAL A 77 -10.96 15.79 -4.37
N ILE A 78 -11.98 15.02 -3.98
CA ILE A 78 -13.01 15.48 -3.05
C ILE A 78 -12.62 15.10 -1.63
N ASP A 79 -12.27 13.82 -1.42
CA ASP A 79 -11.93 13.28 -0.11
C ASP A 79 -10.93 12.14 -0.27
N THR A 80 -9.87 12.16 0.53
CA THR A 80 -8.85 11.10 0.55
C THR A 80 -9.13 10.02 1.61
N THR A 81 -10.19 10.16 2.39
CA THR A 81 -10.55 9.22 3.44
C THR A 81 -10.81 7.82 2.86
N GLY A 82 -10.13 6.84 3.40
CA GLY A 82 -10.28 5.44 2.98
C GLY A 82 -9.55 5.06 1.69
N ALA A 83 -8.85 5.99 1.04
CA ALA A 83 -8.08 5.68 -0.16
C ALA A 83 -7.01 4.61 0.09
N GLY A 84 -6.31 4.68 1.22
CA GLY A 84 -5.31 3.69 1.62
C GLY A 84 -5.92 2.30 1.83
N ASP A 85 -7.07 2.22 2.48
CA ASP A 85 -7.77 0.96 2.71
C ASP A 85 -8.25 0.33 1.39
N MET A 86 -8.77 1.15 0.48
CA MET A 86 -9.19 0.68 -0.83
C MET A 86 -8.02 0.25 -1.70
N PHE A 87 -6.89 0.95 -1.60
CA PHE A 87 -5.64 0.52 -2.25
C PHE A 87 -5.24 -0.88 -1.74
N ALA A 88 -5.16 -1.05 -0.43
CA ALA A 88 -4.77 -2.34 0.17
C ALA A 88 -5.72 -3.47 -0.25
N ALA A 89 -7.02 -3.22 -0.21
CA ALA A 89 -8.03 -4.19 -0.64
C ALA A 89 -7.85 -4.57 -2.12
N GLY A 90 -7.65 -3.58 -2.99
CA GLY A 90 -7.44 -3.80 -4.42
C GLY A 90 -6.17 -4.56 -4.73
N PHE A 91 -5.07 -4.21 -4.06
CA PHE A 91 -3.80 -4.92 -4.20
C PHE A 91 -3.93 -6.39 -3.79
N ILE A 92 -4.45 -6.65 -2.60
CA ILE A 92 -4.59 -8.01 -2.08
C ILE A 92 -5.51 -8.83 -2.98
N PHE A 93 -6.65 -8.26 -3.40
CA PHE A 93 -7.59 -8.95 -4.29
C PHE A 93 -6.91 -9.45 -5.57
N LYS A 94 -6.16 -8.60 -6.25
CA LYS A 94 -5.47 -8.98 -7.48
C LYS A 94 -4.31 -9.95 -7.21
N TYR A 95 -3.51 -9.65 -6.21
CA TYR A 95 -2.31 -10.42 -5.89
C TYR A 95 -2.64 -11.87 -5.50
N ILE A 96 -3.64 -12.10 -4.63
CA ILE A 96 -4.03 -13.47 -4.23
C ILE A 96 -4.73 -14.24 -5.36
N ASN A 97 -5.24 -13.56 -6.38
CA ASN A 97 -5.82 -14.18 -7.57
C ASN A 97 -4.79 -14.43 -8.69
N GLY A 98 -3.51 -14.32 -8.38
CA GLY A 98 -2.42 -14.71 -9.27
C GLY A 98 -1.92 -13.65 -10.24
N HIS A 99 -2.36 -12.40 -10.09
CA HIS A 99 -1.82 -11.30 -10.87
C HIS A 99 -0.43 -10.90 -10.38
N ASP A 100 0.41 -10.38 -11.27
CA ASP A 100 1.72 -9.92 -10.87
C ASP A 100 1.63 -8.65 -9.98
N PRO A 101 2.70 -8.32 -9.24
CA PRO A 101 2.69 -7.17 -8.34
C PRO A 101 2.39 -5.84 -9.04
N LYS A 102 2.92 -5.62 -10.21
CA LYS A 102 2.70 -4.39 -10.97
C LYS A 102 1.23 -4.22 -11.36
N GLU A 103 0.62 -5.25 -11.94
CA GLU A 103 -0.80 -5.25 -12.27
C GLU A 103 -1.68 -5.05 -11.04
N SER A 104 -1.32 -5.68 -9.93
CA SER A 104 -2.02 -5.55 -8.66
C SER A 104 -1.99 -4.12 -8.12
N ILE A 105 -0.85 -3.44 -8.23
CA ILE A 105 -0.70 -2.04 -7.83
C ILE A 105 -1.45 -1.10 -8.79
N GLU A 106 -1.37 -1.34 -10.09
CA GLU A 106 -2.10 -0.53 -11.07
C GLU A 106 -3.62 -0.58 -10.81
N PHE A 107 -4.14 -1.76 -10.54
CA PHE A 107 -5.54 -1.93 -10.15
C PHE A 107 -5.85 -1.20 -8.83
N ALA A 108 -5.01 -1.37 -7.83
CA ALA A 108 -5.15 -0.71 -6.53
C ALA A 108 -5.17 0.82 -6.65
N ASN A 109 -4.28 1.37 -7.48
CA ASN A 109 -4.24 2.81 -7.77
C ASN A 109 -5.55 3.30 -8.41
N LYS A 110 -6.10 2.56 -9.35
CA LYS A 110 -7.39 2.89 -9.98
C LYS A 110 -8.52 2.87 -8.96
N LEU A 111 -8.58 1.84 -8.13
CA LEU A 111 -9.61 1.72 -7.12
C LEU A 111 -9.54 2.86 -6.10
N ALA A 112 -8.36 3.17 -5.60
CA ALA A 112 -8.14 4.29 -4.69
C ALA A 112 -8.50 5.64 -5.34
N SER A 113 -8.16 5.84 -6.61
CA SER A 113 -8.48 7.07 -7.35
C SER A 113 -9.98 7.30 -7.52
N LEU A 114 -10.75 6.25 -7.66
CA LEU A 114 -12.22 6.35 -7.72
C LEU A 114 -12.83 6.78 -6.39
N ILE A 115 -12.27 6.30 -5.29
CA ILE A 115 -12.75 6.63 -3.94
C ILE A 115 -12.53 8.10 -3.62
N ILE A 116 -11.36 8.67 -3.95
CA ILE A 116 -11.05 10.07 -3.64
C ILE A 116 -11.85 11.07 -4.48
N GLN A 117 -12.51 10.63 -5.53
CA GLN A 117 -13.39 11.45 -6.38
C GLN A 117 -14.84 11.50 -5.87
N LYS A 118 -15.16 10.74 -4.82
CA LYS A 118 -16.50 10.69 -4.23
C LYS A 118 -16.45 10.94 -2.73
N PHE A 119 -17.59 11.33 -2.16
CA PHE A 119 -17.73 11.47 -0.71
C PHE A 119 -17.75 10.10 -0.03
N GLY A 120 -16.86 9.90 0.94
CA GLY A 120 -16.78 8.72 1.77
C GLY A 120 -15.93 7.59 1.18
N ALA A 121 -15.62 6.61 2.02
CA ALA A 121 -14.71 5.52 1.73
C ALA A 121 -15.40 4.30 1.07
N ARG A 122 -16.63 4.45 0.58
CA ARG A 122 -17.39 3.36 -0.04
C ARG A 122 -17.42 3.52 -1.56
N ALA A 123 -16.85 2.55 -2.27
CA ALA A 123 -17.10 2.38 -3.69
C ALA A 123 -18.51 1.79 -3.90
N ASP A 124 -19.24 2.30 -4.86
CA ASP A 124 -20.49 1.64 -5.28
C ASP A 124 -20.19 0.48 -6.25
N ILE A 125 -21.19 -0.39 -6.43
CA ILE A 125 -21.03 -1.58 -7.26
C ILE A 125 -20.79 -1.23 -8.72
N GLU A 126 -21.37 -0.14 -9.23
CA GLU A 126 -21.17 0.29 -10.60
C GLU A 126 -19.71 0.70 -10.87
N MET A 127 -19.08 1.41 -9.92
CA MET A 127 -17.68 1.78 -10.01
C MET A 127 -16.78 0.54 -10.04
N LEU A 128 -17.04 -0.42 -9.18
CA LEU A 128 -16.27 -1.66 -9.12
C LEU A 128 -16.41 -2.46 -10.41
N ASN A 129 -17.59 -2.56 -10.97
CA ASN A 129 -17.85 -3.29 -12.22
C ASN A 129 -17.13 -2.69 -13.43
N LYS A 130 -16.82 -1.40 -13.42
CA LYS A 130 -16.08 -0.75 -14.51
C LYS A 130 -14.59 -1.08 -14.54
N ILE A 131 -14.02 -1.54 -13.42
CA ILE A 131 -12.58 -1.78 -13.30
C ILE A 131 -12.22 -3.25 -13.06
N ILE A 132 -13.20 -4.06 -12.73
CA ILE A 132 -13.05 -5.51 -12.61
C ILE A 132 -13.24 -6.17 -13.97
#